data_f9406a2c456c010a8ec081c244adcdc6
#
_entry.id   f9406a2c456c010a8ec081c244adcdc6
#
_cell.length_a   1.000
_cell.length_b   1.000
_cell.length_c   1.000
_cell.angle_alpha   90.00
_cell.angle_beta   90.00
_cell.angle_gamma   90.00
#
_symmetry.space_group_name_H-M   'P 1'
#
loop_
_entity.id
_entity.type
_entity.pdbx_description
1 polymer ?
#
loop_
_entity_poly.entity_id
_entity_poly.type
_entity_poly.pdbx_seq_one_letter_code
_entity_poly.pdbx_strand_id
1 'polypeptide(L)'
;MNEILSFSGQLPEHFDAAFAEIGPELGFARAGQGGLSVALRQGGCLRAEKRADGVVVTWAEPVQVYRALSLLRQHWTEDAFCIEETPCFETAGMMFDVSRNAVLQPDTLRFFLRKMAMMGLNLGMMYTEDTYEVPGQPYFGYQRGRYSADELRALDDYADMLGIELCPCIQTLGHLNRALHWPALAHLKDNEEVLLADDAQTYAFLEELIAAAAAPYRSKRIHIGMDEAHGIGLGAHLRRHGYEAPHTIIRRHLSRVLEITRRHGLSAMMWSDMYFRPD
;
A
#
# COMPACT_ATOMS: atom_id res chain seq x y z
N MET A 1 -22.19 7.09 -25.19
CA MET A 1 -21.42 8.32 -25.42
C MET A 1 -20.95 8.83 -24.06
N ASN A 2 -19.73 9.30 -23.96
CA ASN A 2 -19.25 9.93 -22.72
C ASN A 2 -19.80 11.34 -22.62
N GLU A 3 -20.17 11.73 -21.40
CA GLU A 3 -20.56 13.10 -21.10
C GLU A 3 -19.33 14.01 -21.08
N ILE A 4 -19.46 15.21 -21.59
CA ILE A 4 -18.33 16.12 -21.78
C ILE A 4 -18.21 17.06 -20.58
N LEU A 5 -17.04 17.10 -19.97
CA LEU A 5 -16.70 18.01 -18.89
C LEU A 5 -15.59 18.98 -19.32
N SER A 6 -15.70 20.22 -18.88
CA SER A 6 -14.61 21.21 -18.96
C SER A 6 -14.19 21.62 -17.55
N PHE A 7 -12.87 21.69 -17.30
CA PHE A 7 -12.32 21.93 -15.97
C PHE A 7 -11.64 23.29 -15.88
N SER A 8 -11.76 23.93 -14.73
CA SER A 8 -11.11 25.20 -14.41
C SER A 8 -10.73 25.30 -12.94
N GLY A 9 -9.91 26.27 -12.59
CA GLY A 9 -9.51 26.54 -11.21
C GLY A 9 -8.25 25.79 -10.77
N GLN A 10 -8.22 25.32 -9.52
CA GLN A 10 -7.05 24.68 -8.91
C GLN A 10 -7.10 23.17 -9.16
N LEU A 11 -6.46 22.71 -10.21
CA LEU A 11 -6.33 21.28 -10.53
C LEU A 11 -5.22 20.65 -9.65
N PRO A 12 -5.40 19.40 -9.16
CA PRO A 12 -4.30 18.65 -8.55
C PRO A 12 -3.14 18.45 -9.52
N GLU A 13 -1.96 18.20 -8.98
CA GLU A 13 -0.84 17.72 -9.77
C GLU A 13 -1.25 16.42 -10.50
N HIS A 14 -0.77 16.22 -11.71
CA HIS A 14 -1.10 15.06 -12.57
C HIS A 14 -2.58 14.89 -12.93
N PHE A 15 -3.46 15.87 -12.68
CA PHE A 15 -4.90 15.75 -12.94
C PHE A 15 -5.24 15.25 -14.33
N ASP A 16 -4.56 15.74 -15.37
CA ASP A 16 -4.87 15.39 -16.75
C ASP A 16 -4.62 13.93 -17.05
N ALA A 17 -3.50 13.38 -16.54
CA ALA A 17 -3.16 11.98 -16.69
C ALA A 17 -4.13 11.09 -15.87
N ALA A 18 -4.43 11.47 -14.65
CA ALA A 18 -5.37 10.75 -13.79
C ALA A 18 -6.80 10.76 -14.35
N PHE A 19 -7.25 11.91 -14.87
CA PHE A 19 -8.56 12.00 -15.50
C PHE A 19 -8.66 11.17 -16.79
N ALA A 20 -7.59 11.04 -17.54
CA ALA A 20 -7.55 10.17 -18.72
C ALA A 20 -7.82 8.70 -18.36
N GLU A 21 -7.41 8.27 -17.16
CA GLU A 21 -7.65 6.91 -16.62
C GLU A 21 -9.04 6.74 -15.98
N ILE A 22 -9.47 7.71 -15.17
CA ILE A 22 -10.72 7.62 -14.39
C ILE A 22 -11.94 8.08 -15.17
N GLY A 23 -11.81 9.12 -15.98
CA GLY A 23 -12.93 9.72 -16.70
C GLY A 23 -13.72 8.72 -17.55
N PRO A 24 -13.08 7.91 -18.40
CA PRO A 24 -13.78 6.89 -19.18
C PRO A 24 -14.55 5.86 -18.35
N GLU A 25 -14.03 5.46 -17.20
CA GLU A 25 -14.71 4.53 -16.28
C GLU A 25 -15.96 5.14 -15.65
N LEU A 26 -16.00 6.46 -15.49
CA LEU A 26 -17.16 7.21 -15.03
C LEU A 26 -18.08 7.64 -16.18
N GLY A 27 -17.73 7.36 -17.43
CA GLY A 27 -18.47 7.79 -18.61
C GLY A 27 -18.31 9.28 -18.89
N PHE A 28 -17.17 9.88 -18.51
CA PHE A 28 -16.83 11.26 -18.77
C PHE A 28 -15.69 11.38 -19.79
N ALA A 29 -15.74 12.44 -20.60
CA ALA A 29 -14.66 12.86 -21.47
C ALA A 29 -14.33 14.33 -21.19
N ARG A 30 -13.07 14.72 -21.38
CA ARG A 30 -12.62 16.09 -21.21
C ARG A 30 -12.69 16.86 -22.54
N ALA A 31 -13.19 18.10 -22.47
CA ALA A 31 -13.02 19.07 -23.55
C ALA A 31 -12.35 20.35 -23.07
N GLY A 32 -11.70 21.06 -23.95
CA GLY A 32 -11.13 22.38 -23.65
C GLY A 32 -12.21 23.44 -23.47
N GLN A 33 -13.32 23.32 -24.19
CA GLN A 33 -14.50 24.19 -24.13
C GLN A 33 -15.76 23.37 -24.42
N GLY A 34 -16.88 23.80 -23.82
CA GLY A 34 -18.17 23.13 -23.95
C GLY A 34 -18.36 22.02 -22.92
N GLY A 35 -19.56 21.42 -22.91
CA GLY A 35 -19.97 20.46 -21.89
C GLY A 35 -20.27 21.11 -20.53
N LEU A 36 -20.41 20.29 -19.50
CA LEU A 36 -20.64 20.75 -18.13
C LEU A 36 -19.36 21.33 -17.54
N SER A 37 -19.43 22.58 -17.05
CA SER A 37 -18.30 23.25 -16.41
C SER A 37 -18.09 22.71 -15.00
N VAL A 38 -16.86 22.34 -14.65
CA VAL A 38 -16.44 21.86 -13.32
C VAL A 38 -15.30 22.76 -12.83
N ALA A 39 -15.57 23.56 -11.80
CA ALA A 39 -14.58 24.41 -11.16
C ALA A 39 -14.00 23.72 -9.94
N LEU A 40 -12.68 23.52 -9.90
CA LEU A 40 -11.97 22.89 -8.78
C LEU A 40 -11.35 23.96 -7.88
N ARG A 41 -11.51 23.82 -6.56
CA ARG A 41 -11.00 24.75 -5.55
C ARG A 41 -10.37 23.96 -4.41
N GLN A 42 -9.16 24.32 -4.03
CA GLN A 42 -8.55 23.77 -2.82
C GLN A 42 -9.23 24.35 -1.57
N GLY A 43 -9.52 23.50 -0.58
CA GLY A 43 -10.21 23.87 0.66
C GLY A 43 -10.03 22.84 1.76
N GLY A 44 -10.83 22.90 2.82
CA GLY A 44 -10.65 22.07 4.03
C GLY A 44 -11.35 20.71 4.00
N CYS A 45 -12.25 20.45 3.05
CA CYS A 45 -12.99 19.18 2.95
C CYS A 45 -13.46 18.93 1.51
N LEU A 46 -13.90 17.72 1.23
CA LEU A 46 -14.58 17.39 -0.02
C LEU A 46 -15.99 18.01 0.00
N ARG A 47 -16.28 18.85 -0.99
CA ARG A 47 -17.64 19.31 -1.29
C ARG A 47 -17.85 19.28 -2.80
N ALA A 48 -18.90 18.62 -3.24
CA ALA A 48 -19.35 18.60 -4.63
C ALA A 48 -20.73 19.26 -4.71
N GLU A 49 -20.83 20.34 -5.47
CA GLU A 49 -22.07 21.10 -5.62
C GLU A 49 -22.37 21.29 -7.11
N LYS A 50 -23.52 20.77 -7.57
CA LYS A 50 -24.05 20.96 -8.92
C LYS A 50 -25.16 21.99 -8.88
N ARG A 51 -25.12 22.94 -9.79
CA ARG A 51 -26.12 23.96 -10.03
C ARG A 51 -26.42 24.05 -11.53
N ALA A 52 -27.39 24.89 -11.92
CA ALA A 52 -27.77 25.10 -13.31
C ALA A 52 -26.60 25.59 -14.21
N ASP A 53 -25.64 26.31 -13.62
CA ASP A 53 -24.51 26.92 -14.32
C ASP A 53 -23.22 26.05 -14.29
N GLY A 54 -23.23 24.92 -13.59
CA GLY A 54 -22.08 24.01 -13.52
C GLY A 54 -21.91 23.30 -12.20
N VAL A 55 -20.70 22.78 -11.99
CA VAL A 55 -20.29 22.07 -10.79
C VAL A 55 -19.13 22.79 -10.13
N VAL A 56 -19.17 22.90 -8.82
CA VAL A 56 -18.04 23.35 -8.01
C VAL A 56 -17.62 22.19 -7.12
N VAL A 57 -16.33 21.84 -7.17
CA VAL A 57 -15.70 20.83 -6.30
C VAL A 57 -14.69 21.54 -5.42
N THR A 58 -14.84 21.43 -4.11
CA THR A 58 -13.82 21.81 -3.13
C THR A 58 -13.13 20.55 -2.63
N TRP A 59 -11.80 20.57 -2.54
CA TRP A 59 -10.99 19.41 -2.18
C TRP A 59 -9.81 19.82 -1.29
N ALA A 60 -9.43 18.95 -0.33
CA ALA A 60 -8.24 19.09 0.51
C ALA A 60 -7.10 18.19 0.01
N GLU A 61 -7.44 16.96 -0.36
CA GLU A 61 -6.50 15.95 -0.83
C GLU A 61 -6.81 15.58 -2.30
N PRO A 62 -5.78 15.35 -3.16
CA PRO A 62 -5.98 15.10 -4.61
C PRO A 62 -6.99 13.99 -4.92
N VAL A 63 -6.99 12.89 -4.15
CA VAL A 63 -7.90 11.75 -4.33
C VAL A 63 -9.37 12.16 -4.21
N GLN A 64 -9.67 13.20 -3.44
CA GLN A 64 -11.05 13.69 -3.24
C GLN A 64 -11.66 14.28 -4.52
N VAL A 65 -10.84 14.73 -5.47
CA VAL A 65 -11.35 15.17 -6.78
C VAL A 65 -11.97 14.00 -7.53
N TYR A 66 -11.36 12.85 -7.50
CA TYR A 66 -11.87 11.64 -8.18
C TYR A 66 -13.09 11.07 -7.45
N ARG A 67 -13.13 11.18 -6.12
CA ARG A 67 -14.33 10.89 -5.34
C ARG A 67 -15.48 11.83 -5.73
N ALA A 68 -15.22 13.14 -5.87
CA ALA A 68 -16.22 14.11 -6.30
C ALA A 68 -16.77 13.81 -7.71
N LEU A 69 -15.91 13.40 -8.65
CA LEU A 69 -16.34 12.97 -9.98
C LEU A 69 -17.22 11.72 -9.91
N SER A 70 -16.92 10.80 -9.00
CA SER A 70 -17.76 9.63 -8.73
C SER A 70 -19.14 10.03 -8.19
N LEU A 71 -19.20 10.99 -7.26
CA LEU A 71 -20.45 11.56 -6.75
C LEU A 71 -21.22 12.28 -7.87
N LEU A 72 -20.55 13.08 -8.69
CA LEU A 72 -21.17 13.71 -9.87
C LEU A 72 -21.82 12.67 -10.79
N ARG A 73 -21.15 11.54 -11.01
CA ARG A 73 -21.72 10.45 -11.84
C ARG A 73 -22.95 9.82 -11.19
N GLN A 74 -22.93 9.59 -9.89
CA GLN A 74 -24.06 9.01 -9.14
C GLN A 74 -25.29 9.92 -9.19
N HIS A 75 -25.09 11.23 -9.15
CA HIS A 75 -26.14 12.25 -9.16
C HIS A 75 -26.27 12.98 -10.50
N TRP A 76 -25.84 12.34 -11.60
CA TRP A 76 -25.77 12.97 -12.92
C TRP A 76 -27.09 13.55 -13.41
N THR A 77 -28.20 12.79 -13.18
CA THR A 77 -29.53 13.15 -13.66
C THR A 77 -30.25 14.19 -12.78
N GLU A 78 -29.70 14.53 -11.64
CA GLU A 78 -30.27 15.56 -10.77
C GLU A 78 -29.93 16.96 -11.30
N ASP A 79 -30.90 17.88 -11.27
CA ASP A 79 -30.68 19.27 -11.73
C ASP A 79 -29.73 20.02 -10.79
N ALA A 80 -29.79 19.72 -9.49
CA ALA A 80 -28.91 20.29 -8.47
C ALA A 80 -28.67 19.30 -7.32
N PHE A 81 -27.48 19.31 -6.75
CA PHE A 81 -27.14 18.63 -5.50
C PHE A 81 -26.02 19.37 -4.76
N CYS A 82 -25.90 19.13 -3.48
CA CYS A 82 -24.75 19.56 -2.67
C CYS A 82 -24.42 18.44 -1.69
N ILE A 83 -23.22 17.86 -1.84
CA ILE A 83 -22.71 16.78 -0.99
C ILE A 83 -21.40 17.23 -0.38
N GLU A 84 -21.28 17.10 0.94
CA GLU A 84 -20.07 17.36 1.68
C GLU A 84 -19.66 16.10 2.43
N GLU A 85 -18.40 15.70 2.29
CA GLU A 85 -17.83 14.54 2.98
C GLU A 85 -16.63 14.99 3.82
N THR A 86 -16.68 14.71 5.12
CA THR A 86 -15.55 14.90 6.03
C THR A 86 -15.03 13.53 6.43
N PRO A 87 -13.79 13.16 6.05
CA PRO A 87 -13.23 11.88 6.44
C PRO A 87 -13.12 11.74 7.96
N CYS A 88 -13.52 10.58 8.50
CA CYS A 88 -13.33 10.28 9.92
C CYS A 88 -11.86 9.93 10.25
N PHE A 89 -11.08 9.54 9.24
CA PHE A 89 -9.67 9.19 9.37
C PHE A 89 -8.86 9.93 8.30
N GLU A 90 -7.67 10.39 8.67
CA GLU A 90 -6.73 11.02 7.73
C GLU A 90 -6.24 10.02 6.67
N THR A 91 -6.17 8.75 7.05
CA THR A 91 -5.72 7.66 6.17
C THR A 91 -6.75 6.54 6.16
N ALA A 92 -7.24 6.20 4.97
CA ALA A 92 -8.13 5.07 4.75
C ALA A 92 -7.75 4.36 3.46
N GLY A 93 -7.74 3.01 3.48
CA GLY A 93 -7.24 2.29 2.32
C GLY A 93 -7.48 0.80 2.31
N MET A 94 -6.80 0.13 1.40
CA MET A 94 -6.88 -1.32 1.20
C MET A 94 -5.50 -1.96 1.33
N MET A 95 -5.47 -3.18 1.86
CA MET A 95 -4.31 -4.07 1.76
C MET A 95 -4.57 -5.09 0.65
N PHE A 96 -3.66 -5.17 -0.30
CA PHE A 96 -3.66 -6.15 -1.37
C PHE A 96 -2.80 -7.32 -0.95
N ASP A 97 -3.40 -8.48 -0.70
CA ASP A 97 -2.64 -9.72 -0.53
C ASP A 97 -2.20 -10.21 -1.92
N VAL A 98 -0.94 -9.99 -2.23
CA VAL A 98 -0.33 -10.36 -3.50
C VAL A 98 0.67 -11.51 -3.32
N SER A 99 0.50 -12.33 -2.29
CA SER A 99 1.42 -13.41 -1.93
C SER A 99 0.76 -14.77 -1.80
N ARG A 100 -0.31 -14.89 -1.00
CA ARG A 100 -0.81 -16.20 -0.56
C ARG A 100 -1.57 -16.97 -1.64
N ASN A 101 -2.49 -16.32 -2.37
CA ASN A 101 -3.32 -16.97 -3.37
C ASN A 101 -2.88 -16.66 -4.81
N ALA A 102 -2.57 -15.40 -5.09
CA ALA A 102 -2.13 -14.95 -6.41
C ALA A 102 -1.24 -13.73 -6.30
N VAL A 103 -0.29 -13.62 -7.21
CA VAL A 103 0.42 -12.37 -7.49
C VAL A 103 -0.37 -11.65 -8.57
N LEU A 104 -1.01 -10.54 -8.24
CA LEU A 104 -1.83 -9.79 -9.18
C LEU A 104 -0.98 -9.16 -10.27
N GLN A 105 -1.47 -9.20 -11.50
CA GLN A 105 -0.82 -8.48 -12.59
C GLN A 105 -0.85 -6.97 -12.32
N PRO A 106 0.18 -6.20 -12.71
CA PRO A 106 0.23 -4.75 -12.51
C PRO A 106 -1.02 -4.01 -13.00
N ASP A 107 -1.61 -4.42 -14.14
CA ASP A 107 -2.82 -3.80 -14.68
C ASP A 107 -4.05 -4.06 -13.80
N THR A 108 -4.11 -5.20 -13.12
CA THR A 108 -5.18 -5.49 -12.14
C THR A 108 -5.03 -4.58 -10.91
N LEU A 109 -3.81 -4.34 -10.44
CA LEU A 109 -3.55 -3.39 -9.36
C LEU A 109 -3.92 -1.95 -9.76
N ARG A 110 -3.57 -1.51 -10.97
CA ARG A 110 -3.99 -0.20 -11.52
C ARG A 110 -5.52 -0.07 -11.56
N PHE A 111 -6.22 -1.13 -11.95
CA PHE A 111 -7.68 -1.15 -11.90
C PHE A 111 -8.21 -0.92 -10.47
N PHE A 112 -7.67 -1.62 -9.46
CA PHE A 112 -8.09 -1.41 -8.08
C PHE A 112 -7.73 -0.01 -7.56
N LEU A 113 -6.57 0.52 -7.89
CA LEU A 113 -6.16 1.88 -7.52
C LEU A 113 -7.14 2.93 -8.08
N ARG A 114 -7.61 2.79 -9.32
CA ARG A 114 -8.67 3.66 -9.86
C ARG A 114 -9.96 3.56 -9.06
N LYS A 115 -10.38 2.33 -8.68
CA LYS A 115 -11.58 2.16 -7.83
C LYS A 115 -11.39 2.79 -6.46
N MET A 116 -10.22 2.66 -5.87
CA MET A 116 -9.88 3.32 -4.61
C MET A 116 -9.98 4.85 -4.72
N ALA A 117 -9.41 5.43 -5.77
CA ALA A 117 -9.51 6.87 -6.03
C ALA A 117 -10.97 7.33 -6.15
N MET A 118 -11.80 6.60 -6.89
CA MET A 118 -13.25 6.87 -7.02
C MET A 118 -14.02 6.73 -5.70
N MET A 119 -13.48 5.97 -4.73
CA MET A 119 -14.02 5.83 -3.37
C MET A 119 -13.45 6.85 -2.38
N GLY A 120 -12.42 7.60 -2.77
CA GLY A 120 -11.72 8.56 -1.89
C GLY A 120 -10.74 7.90 -0.93
N LEU A 121 -10.29 6.68 -1.21
CA LEU A 121 -9.29 5.97 -0.42
C LEU A 121 -7.89 6.42 -0.83
N ASN A 122 -7.04 6.75 0.16
CA ASN A 122 -5.74 7.39 -0.05
C ASN A 122 -4.52 6.54 0.35
N LEU A 123 -4.71 5.27 0.75
CA LEU A 123 -3.62 4.35 1.08
C LEU A 123 -3.84 2.97 0.45
N GLY A 124 -2.85 2.48 -0.31
CA GLY A 124 -2.74 1.08 -0.70
C GLY A 124 -1.56 0.41 0.02
N MET A 125 -1.76 -0.77 0.61
CA MET A 125 -0.68 -1.57 1.17
C MET A 125 -0.47 -2.83 0.34
N MET A 126 0.78 -3.08 -0.08
CA MET A 126 1.17 -4.24 -0.87
C MET A 126 1.69 -5.34 0.07
N TYR A 127 0.81 -6.25 0.48
CA TYR A 127 1.20 -7.39 1.34
C TYR A 127 1.96 -8.43 0.52
N THR A 128 3.24 -8.54 0.82
CA THR A 128 4.16 -9.49 0.20
C THR A 128 4.85 -10.32 1.28
N GLU A 129 4.96 -11.63 1.07
CA GLU A 129 5.82 -12.50 1.87
C GLU A 129 7.19 -12.59 1.19
N ASP A 130 7.22 -13.21 0.02
CA ASP A 130 8.41 -13.38 -0.81
C ASP A 130 8.19 -12.97 -2.28
N THR A 131 7.15 -12.19 -2.57
CA THR A 131 6.73 -11.86 -3.94
C THR A 131 7.29 -10.53 -4.47
N TYR A 132 8.49 -10.17 -4.07
CA TYR A 132 9.26 -9.04 -4.61
C TYR A 132 10.73 -9.41 -4.76
N GLU A 133 11.42 -8.76 -5.67
CA GLU A 133 12.83 -9.03 -5.92
C GLU A 133 13.73 -8.43 -4.83
N VAL A 134 14.68 -9.23 -4.35
CA VAL A 134 15.72 -8.80 -3.42
C VAL A 134 17.09 -9.05 -4.06
N PRO A 135 17.87 -8.00 -4.35
CA PRO A 135 19.20 -8.15 -4.92
C PRO A 135 20.08 -9.05 -4.06
N GLY A 136 20.77 -10.00 -4.68
CA GLY A 136 21.62 -10.97 -3.98
C GLY A 136 20.90 -12.18 -3.39
N GLN A 137 19.56 -12.20 -3.38
CA GLN A 137 18.74 -13.29 -2.82
C GLN A 137 17.95 -14.05 -3.91
N PRO A 138 18.61 -14.87 -4.75
CA PRO A 138 17.96 -15.46 -5.93
C PRO A 138 16.84 -16.46 -5.58
N TYR A 139 16.88 -17.05 -4.39
CA TYR A 139 15.87 -18.02 -3.93
C TYR A 139 14.70 -17.37 -3.20
N PHE A 140 14.82 -16.10 -2.79
CA PHE A 140 13.70 -15.36 -2.24
C PHE A 140 12.67 -15.06 -3.34
N GLY A 141 11.46 -15.59 -3.20
CA GLY A 141 10.43 -15.51 -4.22
C GLY A 141 10.69 -16.29 -5.51
N TYR A 142 11.59 -17.26 -5.51
CA TYR A 142 11.85 -18.07 -6.69
C TYR A 142 10.60 -18.85 -7.13
N GLN A 143 10.24 -18.72 -8.41
CA GLN A 143 9.02 -19.28 -9.03
C GLN A 143 7.69 -18.76 -8.42
N ARG A 144 7.70 -17.59 -7.74
CA ARG A 144 6.51 -17.00 -7.12
C ARG A 144 5.88 -15.88 -7.92
N GLY A 145 6.41 -15.53 -9.09
CA GLY A 145 5.90 -14.40 -9.87
C GLY A 145 6.15 -13.04 -9.19
N ARG A 146 7.28 -12.92 -8.49
CA ARG A 146 7.66 -11.71 -7.76
C ARG A 146 7.73 -10.48 -8.66
N TYR A 147 7.35 -9.36 -8.09
CA TYR A 147 7.48 -8.07 -8.73
C TYR A 147 8.94 -7.63 -8.79
N SER A 148 9.36 -7.08 -9.93
CA SER A 148 10.60 -6.33 -10.03
C SER A 148 10.50 -4.95 -9.36
N ALA A 149 11.65 -4.36 -9.02
CA ALA A 149 11.68 -3.00 -8.49
C ALA A 149 11.08 -1.96 -9.46
N ASP A 150 11.23 -2.17 -10.76
CA ASP A 150 10.69 -1.27 -11.79
C ASP A 150 9.18 -1.40 -11.91
N GLU A 151 8.60 -2.60 -11.80
CA GLU A 151 7.15 -2.79 -11.76
C GLU A 151 6.53 -2.13 -10.52
N LEU A 152 7.16 -2.29 -9.35
CA LEU A 152 6.69 -1.65 -8.11
C LEU A 152 6.79 -0.12 -8.20
N ARG A 153 7.86 0.41 -8.78
CA ARG A 153 8.01 1.86 -9.00
C ARG A 153 6.96 2.39 -9.95
N ALA A 154 6.67 1.68 -11.05
CA ALA A 154 5.62 2.07 -11.98
C ALA A 154 4.21 2.03 -11.36
N LEU A 155 3.98 1.13 -10.40
CA LEU A 155 2.74 1.09 -9.62
C LEU A 155 2.68 2.24 -8.61
N ASP A 156 3.79 2.57 -7.96
CA ASP A 156 3.90 3.71 -7.04
C ASP A 156 3.68 5.05 -7.77
N ASP A 157 4.27 5.23 -8.97
CA ASP A 157 4.04 6.38 -9.84
C ASP A 157 2.56 6.51 -10.23
N TYR A 158 1.93 5.39 -10.54
CA TYR A 158 0.51 5.36 -10.90
C TYR A 158 -0.41 5.69 -9.72
N ALA A 159 -0.09 5.19 -8.52
CA ALA A 159 -0.84 5.48 -7.31
C ALA A 159 -0.71 6.97 -6.92
N ASP A 160 0.51 7.52 -6.98
CA ASP A 160 0.81 8.92 -6.71
C ASP A 160 0.03 9.86 -7.64
N MET A 161 -0.02 9.53 -8.93
CA MET A 161 -0.85 10.25 -9.91
C MET A 161 -2.32 10.33 -9.50
N LEU A 162 -2.84 9.32 -8.80
CA LEU A 162 -4.22 9.25 -8.30
C LEU A 162 -4.39 9.86 -6.91
N GLY A 163 -3.32 10.37 -6.29
CA GLY A 163 -3.33 10.89 -4.92
C GLY A 163 -3.42 9.78 -3.88
N ILE A 164 -2.92 8.59 -4.18
CA ILE A 164 -2.88 7.42 -3.29
C ILE A 164 -1.43 7.15 -2.90
N GLU A 165 -1.14 7.08 -1.60
CA GLU A 165 0.13 6.56 -1.11
C GLU A 165 0.14 5.04 -1.26
N LEU A 166 1.18 4.49 -1.90
CA LEU A 166 1.41 3.05 -1.94
C LEU A 166 2.52 2.68 -0.94
N CYS A 167 2.23 1.72 -0.05
CA CYS A 167 3.10 1.36 1.07
C CYS A 167 3.49 -0.12 1.02
N PRO A 168 4.79 -0.48 1.15
CA PRO A 168 5.19 -1.87 1.26
C PRO A 168 4.70 -2.48 2.58
N CYS A 169 4.21 -3.72 2.52
CA CYS A 169 3.85 -4.53 3.66
C CYS A 169 4.53 -5.89 3.53
N ILE A 170 5.57 -6.12 4.32
CA ILE A 170 6.43 -7.30 4.26
C ILE A 170 6.35 -8.11 5.56
N GLN A 171 6.98 -9.27 5.55
CA GLN A 171 7.11 -10.11 6.72
C GLN A 171 8.57 -10.12 7.22
N THR A 172 8.74 -9.88 8.52
CA THR A 172 10.08 -9.82 9.14
C THR A 172 10.30 -10.86 10.23
N LEU A 173 9.32 -11.73 10.49
CA LEU A 173 9.44 -12.77 11.51
C LEU A 173 8.73 -14.07 11.11
N GLY A 174 7.39 -14.10 11.07
CA GLY A 174 6.55 -15.23 10.66
C GLY A 174 6.21 -15.20 9.16
N HIS A 175 5.35 -16.11 8.72
CA HIS A 175 4.82 -16.22 7.35
C HIS A 175 5.86 -16.31 6.22
N LEU A 176 7.05 -16.84 6.51
CA LEU A 176 8.14 -16.95 5.53
C LEU A 176 8.39 -18.39 5.06
N ASN A 177 7.43 -19.29 5.24
CA ASN A 177 7.58 -20.71 4.88
C ASN A 177 7.95 -20.90 3.39
N ARG A 178 7.43 -20.06 2.50
CA ARG A 178 7.73 -20.14 1.05
C ARG A 178 9.17 -19.76 0.73
N ALA A 179 9.71 -18.75 1.39
CA ALA A 179 11.12 -18.40 1.25
C ALA A 179 12.02 -19.40 2.00
N LEU A 180 11.68 -19.72 3.24
CA LEU A 180 12.50 -20.53 4.12
C LEU A 180 12.57 -22.02 3.75
N HIS A 181 11.71 -22.54 2.86
CA HIS A 181 11.82 -23.93 2.41
C HIS A 181 13.08 -24.20 1.58
N TRP A 182 13.68 -23.15 0.98
CA TRP A 182 14.88 -23.32 0.18
C TRP A 182 16.12 -23.61 1.04
N PRO A 183 16.93 -24.61 0.67
CA PRO A 183 18.13 -24.96 1.44
C PRO A 183 19.11 -23.80 1.63
N ALA A 184 19.18 -22.89 0.65
CA ALA A 184 20.02 -21.69 0.73
C ALA A 184 19.68 -20.79 1.92
N LEU A 185 18.42 -20.77 2.36
CA LEU A 185 17.91 -19.96 3.48
C LEU A 185 17.70 -20.77 4.77
N ALA A 186 18.04 -22.06 4.79
CA ALA A 186 17.83 -22.94 5.93
C ALA A 186 18.53 -22.48 7.22
N HIS A 187 19.63 -21.77 7.09
CA HIS A 187 20.40 -21.23 8.22
C HIS A 187 19.68 -20.08 8.96
N LEU A 188 18.68 -19.46 8.32
CA LEU A 188 17.88 -18.38 8.87
C LEU A 188 16.64 -18.87 9.63
N LYS A 189 16.37 -20.18 9.63
CA LYS A 189 15.17 -20.75 10.25
C LYS A 189 15.31 -20.91 11.77
N ASP A 190 14.31 -20.46 12.52
CA ASP A 190 14.01 -21.05 13.82
C ASP A 190 13.19 -22.33 13.63
N ASN A 191 12.08 -22.25 12.90
CA ASN A 191 11.25 -23.37 12.47
C ASN A 191 10.87 -23.20 10.98
N GLU A 192 9.87 -23.91 10.46
CA GLU A 192 9.56 -23.95 9.02
C GLU A 192 9.05 -22.62 8.45
N GLU A 193 8.54 -21.71 9.26
CA GLU A 193 7.92 -20.45 8.83
C GLU A 193 8.43 -19.21 9.58
N VAL A 194 9.23 -19.40 10.62
CA VAL A 194 9.70 -18.33 11.52
C VAL A 194 11.21 -18.17 11.40
N LEU A 195 11.66 -16.93 11.29
CA LEU A 195 13.07 -16.57 11.30
C LEU A 195 13.71 -16.81 12.67
N LEU A 196 14.97 -17.17 12.65
CA LEU A 196 15.79 -17.32 13.83
C LEU A 196 16.15 -15.95 14.39
N ALA A 197 15.47 -15.54 15.46
CA ALA A 197 15.78 -14.33 16.18
C ALA A 197 17.17 -14.42 16.87
N ASP A 198 17.76 -13.28 17.19
CA ASP A 198 19.05 -13.14 17.87
C ASP A 198 20.26 -13.70 17.06
N ASP A 199 20.11 -13.82 15.75
CA ASP A 199 21.17 -14.26 14.83
C ASP A 199 21.59 -13.11 13.91
N ALA A 200 22.91 -12.87 13.80
CA ALA A 200 23.43 -11.77 12.98
C ALA A 200 23.11 -11.91 11.48
N GLN A 201 23.06 -13.14 10.97
CA GLN A 201 22.73 -13.40 9.56
C GLN A 201 21.25 -13.11 9.27
N THR A 202 20.36 -13.38 10.22
CA THR A 202 18.95 -13.01 10.13
C THR A 202 18.79 -11.49 10.00
N TYR A 203 19.50 -10.71 10.80
CA TYR A 203 19.39 -9.25 10.73
C TYR A 203 20.07 -8.65 9.49
N ALA A 204 21.15 -9.25 8.99
CA ALA A 204 21.73 -8.88 7.71
C ALA A 204 20.73 -9.15 6.55
N PHE A 205 20.07 -10.31 6.55
CA PHE A 205 19.03 -10.66 5.58
C PHE A 205 17.84 -9.68 5.68
N LEU A 206 17.35 -9.35 6.88
CA LEU A 206 16.27 -8.39 7.06
C LEU A 206 16.63 -6.98 6.60
N GLU A 207 17.88 -6.56 6.75
CA GLU A 207 18.38 -5.30 6.19
C GLU A 207 18.19 -5.26 4.67
N GLU A 208 18.56 -6.35 3.98
CA GLU A 208 18.40 -6.49 2.52
C GLU A 208 16.92 -6.50 2.12
N LEU A 209 16.06 -7.23 2.85
CA LEU A 209 14.62 -7.28 2.59
C LEU A 209 13.98 -5.90 2.72
N ILE A 210 14.25 -5.19 3.81
CA ILE A 210 13.68 -3.87 4.10
C ILE A 210 14.16 -2.86 3.07
N ALA A 211 15.45 -2.86 2.74
CA ALA A 211 16.01 -1.99 1.72
C ALA A 211 15.37 -2.20 0.35
N ALA A 212 15.27 -3.46 -0.09
CA ALA A 212 14.67 -3.82 -1.37
C ALA A 212 13.17 -3.50 -1.43
N ALA A 213 12.43 -3.78 -0.34
CA ALA A 213 11.00 -3.49 -0.27
C ALA A 213 10.70 -1.99 -0.29
N ALA A 214 11.52 -1.17 0.36
CA ALA A 214 11.26 0.28 0.45
C ALA A 214 11.71 1.06 -0.78
N ALA A 215 12.75 0.62 -1.48
CA ALA A 215 13.39 1.37 -2.56
C ALA A 215 12.46 1.81 -3.71
N PRO A 216 11.47 1.01 -4.13
CA PRO A 216 10.55 1.41 -5.20
C PRO A 216 9.55 2.50 -4.82
N TYR A 217 9.24 2.67 -3.53
CA TYR A 217 8.13 3.48 -3.06
C TYR A 217 8.55 4.88 -2.57
N ARG A 218 7.68 5.85 -2.76
CA ARG A 218 7.80 7.20 -2.19
C ARG A 218 7.48 7.22 -0.70
N SER A 219 6.62 6.31 -0.26
CA SER A 219 6.19 6.18 1.13
C SER A 219 7.38 6.07 2.08
N LYS A 220 7.28 6.77 3.20
CA LYS A 220 8.19 6.61 4.33
C LYS A 220 7.62 5.67 5.40
N ARG A 221 6.49 5.05 5.11
CA ARG A 221 5.88 3.99 5.93
C ARG A 221 6.26 2.61 5.38
N ILE A 222 6.45 1.66 6.27
CA ILE A 222 6.59 0.24 5.94
C ILE A 222 5.83 -0.58 6.98
N HIS A 223 5.03 -1.54 6.55
CA HIS A 223 4.46 -2.51 7.46
C HIS A 223 5.39 -3.73 7.52
N ILE A 224 5.88 -4.05 8.73
CA ILE A 224 6.92 -5.06 8.95
C ILE A 224 6.36 -6.45 9.33
N GLY A 225 5.03 -6.64 9.28
CA GLY A 225 4.37 -7.90 9.63
C GLY A 225 4.38 -8.15 11.13
N MET A 226 5.14 -9.16 11.57
CA MET A 226 5.34 -9.57 12.98
C MET A 226 4.20 -10.42 13.57
N ASP A 227 3.21 -10.81 12.77
CA ASP A 227 2.07 -11.62 13.16
C ASP A 227 2.39 -13.13 13.14
N GLU A 228 1.60 -13.86 13.87
CA GLU A 228 1.48 -15.32 13.87
C GLU A 228 2.80 -16.11 13.86
N ALA A 229 3.85 -15.63 14.51
CA ALA A 229 5.14 -16.31 14.62
C ALA A 229 5.04 -17.54 15.56
N HIS A 230 4.19 -18.50 15.17
CA HIS A 230 3.90 -19.67 15.96
C HIS A 230 5.13 -20.55 16.19
N GLY A 231 5.34 -20.98 17.42
CA GLY A 231 6.48 -21.81 17.79
C GLY A 231 7.83 -21.08 17.78
N ILE A 232 7.83 -19.75 17.78
CA ILE A 232 9.05 -18.96 17.95
C ILE A 232 9.82 -19.40 19.21
N GLY A 233 11.12 -19.57 19.07
CA GLY A 233 11.97 -19.99 20.17
C GLY A 233 11.97 -21.50 20.46
N LEU A 234 11.17 -22.31 19.73
CA LEU A 234 11.10 -23.76 19.95
C LEU A 234 11.91 -24.60 18.95
N GLY A 235 12.53 -23.96 17.97
CA GLY A 235 13.32 -24.61 16.93
C GLY A 235 14.83 -24.49 17.14
N ALA A 236 15.51 -23.80 16.21
CA ALA A 236 16.95 -23.59 16.27
C ALA A 236 17.36 -22.70 17.46
N HIS A 237 16.51 -21.76 17.83
CA HIS A 237 16.73 -20.91 19.01
C HIS A 237 16.83 -21.75 20.29
N LEU A 238 15.87 -22.68 20.52
CA LEU A 238 15.90 -23.57 21.68
C LEU A 238 17.20 -24.37 21.75
N ARG A 239 17.67 -24.89 20.60
CA ARG A 239 18.90 -25.68 20.55
C ARG A 239 20.16 -24.85 20.85
N ARG A 240 20.17 -23.56 20.50
CA ARG A 240 21.32 -22.68 20.69
C ARG A 240 21.36 -21.97 22.04
N HIS A 241 20.20 -21.55 22.53
CA HIS A 241 20.09 -20.61 23.67
C HIS A 241 19.31 -21.20 24.86
N GLY A 242 18.66 -22.35 24.70
CA GLY A 242 17.71 -22.87 25.69
C GLY A 242 16.33 -22.24 25.53
N TYR A 243 15.43 -22.59 26.48
CA TYR A 243 14.07 -22.05 26.45
C TYR A 243 14.05 -20.59 26.92
N GLU A 244 13.41 -19.76 26.15
CA GLU A 244 13.02 -18.40 26.50
C GLU A 244 11.54 -18.18 26.18
N ALA A 245 10.88 -17.33 26.96
CA ALA A 245 9.48 -16.99 26.71
C ALA A 245 9.32 -16.26 25.36
N PRO A 246 8.34 -16.64 24.52
CA PRO A 246 8.15 -16.07 23.18
C PRO A 246 8.13 -14.55 23.15
N HIS A 247 7.41 -13.90 24.09
CA HIS A 247 7.32 -12.45 24.16
C HIS A 247 8.69 -11.76 24.37
N THR A 248 9.61 -12.41 25.08
CA THR A 248 10.97 -11.87 25.29
C THR A 248 11.75 -11.86 23.98
N ILE A 249 11.67 -12.95 23.22
CA ILE A 249 12.32 -13.07 21.90
C ILE A 249 11.71 -12.05 20.94
N ILE A 250 10.38 -11.97 20.87
CA ILE A 250 9.65 -11.02 19.98
C ILE A 250 10.05 -9.58 20.27
N ARG A 251 10.13 -9.16 21.53
CA ARG A 251 10.53 -7.80 21.91
C ARG A 251 11.96 -7.45 21.47
N ARG A 252 12.92 -8.37 21.67
CA ARG A 252 14.30 -8.15 21.21
C ARG A 252 14.36 -8.09 19.70
N HIS A 253 13.69 -9.02 19.01
CA HIS A 253 13.62 -9.03 17.55
C HIS A 253 13.01 -7.74 17.01
N LEU A 254 11.86 -7.31 17.51
CA LEU A 254 11.21 -6.06 17.15
C LEU A 254 12.14 -4.86 17.32
N SER A 255 12.87 -4.78 18.45
CA SER A 255 13.82 -3.69 18.69
C SER A 255 14.87 -3.61 17.59
N ARG A 256 15.40 -4.77 17.16
CA ARG A 256 16.39 -4.85 16.08
C ARG A 256 15.80 -4.45 14.72
N VAL A 257 14.59 -4.93 14.40
CA VAL A 257 13.90 -4.55 13.15
C VAL A 257 13.61 -3.05 13.11
N LEU A 258 13.17 -2.46 14.23
CA LEU A 258 12.96 -1.01 14.33
C LEU A 258 14.26 -0.19 14.20
N GLU A 259 15.39 -0.70 14.64
CA GLU A 259 16.69 -0.09 14.37
C GLU A 259 17.01 -0.07 12.87
N ILE A 260 16.73 -1.18 12.18
CA ILE A 260 16.91 -1.30 10.73
C ILE A 260 16.00 -0.29 10.01
N THR A 261 14.69 -0.28 10.29
CA THR A 261 13.76 0.63 9.63
C THR A 261 14.15 2.10 9.83
N ARG A 262 14.61 2.48 11.04
CA ARG A 262 15.07 3.86 11.32
C ARG A 262 16.31 4.24 10.50
N ARG A 263 17.26 3.31 10.31
CA ARG A 263 18.44 3.58 9.46
C ARG A 263 18.06 3.88 8.02
N HIS A 264 16.97 3.28 7.54
CA HIS A 264 16.40 3.55 6.20
C HIS A 264 15.44 4.75 6.17
N GLY A 265 15.27 5.47 7.29
CA GLY A 265 14.36 6.63 7.38
C GLY A 265 12.88 6.26 7.27
N LEU A 266 12.52 5.03 7.69
CA LEU A 266 11.17 4.50 7.58
C LEU A 266 10.45 4.52 8.93
N SER A 267 9.15 4.80 8.89
CA SER A 267 8.20 4.65 9.99
C SER A 267 7.53 3.28 9.89
N ALA A 268 7.74 2.43 10.90
CA ALA A 268 7.24 1.06 10.90
C ALA A 268 5.81 0.97 11.44
N MET A 269 4.98 0.17 10.75
CA MET A 269 3.69 -0.36 11.22
C MET A 269 3.84 -1.87 11.42
N MET A 270 3.04 -2.48 12.29
CA MET A 270 3.08 -3.92 12.52
C MET A 270 1.71 -4.45 12.96
N TRP A 271 1.50 -5.75 12.80
CA TRP A 271 0.44 -6.44 13.50
C TRP A 271 0.77 -6.54 14.99
N SER A 272 -0.21 -6.38 15.84
CA SER A 272 0.01 -6.30 17.28
C SER A 272 -0.38 -7.57 18.05
N ASP A 273 -0.93 -8.58 17.37
CA ASP A 273 -1.47 -9.80 17.98
C ASP A 273 -0.46 -10.54 18.85
N MET A 274 0.77 -10.76 18.33
CA MET A 274 1.82 -11.46 19.07
C MET A 274 2.48 -10.60 20.17
N TYR A 275 2.34 -9.27 20.09
CA TYR A 275 2.97 -8.35 21.04
C TYR A 275 2.15 -8.16 22.31
N PHE A 276 0.83 -8.19 22.20
CA PHE A 276 -0.11 -7.96 23.29
C PHE A 276 -0.79 -9.22 23.82
N ARG A 277 -0.52 -10.40 23.27
CA ARG A 277 -1.02 -11.64 23.85
C ARG A 277 -0.40 -11.84 25.24
N PRO A 278 -1.21 -12.04 26.30
CA PRO A 278 -0.69 -12.57 27.56
C PRO A 278 -0.18 -13.99 27.31
N ASP A 279 0.87 -14.37 28.04
CA ASP A 279 1.45 -15.71 28.02
C ASP A 279 0.44 -16.77 28.53
#